data_4a7ddf54d2fd680cbfcf532d4b042d31
#
_entry.id   4a7ddf54d2fd680cbfcf532d4b042d31
#
_cell.length_a   1.000
_cell.length_b   1.000
_cell.length_c   1.000
_cell.angle_alpha   90.00
_cell.angle_beta   90.00
_cell.angle_gamma   90.00
#
_symmetry.space_group_name_H-M   'P 1'
#
loop_
_entity.id
_entity.type
_entity.pdbx_description
1 polymer ?
#
loop_
_entity_poly.entity_id
_entity_poly.type
_entity_poly.pdbx_seq_one_letter_code
_entity_poly.pdbx_strand_id
1 'polypeptide(L)'
;KEFLSYAVSLLEQKRGIESLYGEARNAAAPVRFSVSCQRYPFAVDAFLRLLRIAGENRFRFGLRETGMDGVIDDVYDHRADVGVICLTDLTEKIICRLLDARELEFHDLAAVCPCIYVRGGHPLAGRSSVTEEELDGYPYVAFEHDQGVASDFFEEYPMVSLKKPAKCISVNNRATAMYVLASTDAFTSGSGLLSEGLAEA
;
A
#
# COMPACT_ATOMS: atom_id res chain seq x y z
N LYS A 1 -18.22 8.78 -21.05
CA LYS A 1 -17.30 8.21 -20.04
C LYS A 1 -17.44 8.90 -18.68
N GLU A 2 -17.48 10.24 -18.63
CA GLU A 2 -17.64 11.01 -17.37
C GLU A 2 -18.92 10.65 -16.60
N PHE A 3 -20.08 10.56 -17.26
CA PHE A 3 -21.34 10.20 -16.60
C PHE A 3 -21.26 8.83 -15.90
N LEU A 4 -20.56 7.88 -16.46
CA LEU A 4 -20.42 6.54 -15.87
C LEU A 4 -19.60 6.59 -14.56
N SER A 5 -18.52 7.39 -14.52
CA SER A 5 -17.72 7.55 -13.30
C SER A 5 -18.53 8.22 -12.19
N TYR A 6 -19.29 9.26 -12.48
CA TYR A 6 -20.20 9.89 -11.52
C TYR A 6 -21.30 8.94 -11.04
N ALA A 7 -21.87 8.13 -11.94
CA ALA A 7 -22.92 7.16 -11.58
C ALA A 7 -22.36 6.06 -10.67
N VAL A 8 -21.14 5.59 -10.91
CA VAL A 8 -20.47 4.60 -10.06
C VAL A 8 -20.21 5.19 -8.67
N SER A 9 -19.63 6.39 -8.59
CA SER A 9 -19.38 7.08 -7.32
C SER A 9 -20.67 7.29 -6.51
N LEU A 10 -21.78 7.73 -7.16
CA LEU A 10 -23.07 7.88 -6.51
C LEU A 10 -23.64 6.55 -5.97
N LEU A 11 -23.45 5.46 -6.71
CA LEU A 11 -23.89 4.14 -6.26
C LEU A 11 -23.06 3.64 -5.07
N GLU A 12 -21.78 3.96 -5.04
CA GLU A 12 -20.88 3.61 -3.93
C GLU A 12 -21.21 4.43 -2.67
N GLN A 13 -21.42 5.75 -2.82
CA GLN A 13 -21.90 6.61 -1.73
C GLN A 13 -23.26 6.16 -1.19
N LYS A 14 -24.20 5.82 -2.09
CA LYS A 14 -25.50 5.25 -1.69
C LYS A 14 -25.32 3.98 -0.87
N ARG A 15 -24.44 3.07 -1.30
CA ARG A 15 -24.14 1.83 -0.55
C ARG A 15 -23.52 2.14 0.83
N GLY A 16 -22.64 3.15 0.91
CA GLY A 16 -22.10 3.63 2.18
C GLY A 16 -23.19 4.12 3.12
N ILE A 17 -24.11 4.96 2.62
CA ILE A 17 -25.26 5.45 3.40
C ILE A 17 -26.19 4.29 3.80
N GLU A 18 -26.50 3.37 2.90
CA GLU A 18 -27.31 2.19 3.21
C GLU A 18 -26.65 1.28 4.24
N SER A 19 -25.30 1.19 4.22
CA SER A 19 -24.53 0.48 5.23
C SER A 19 -24.66 1.15 6.61
N LEU A 20 -24.47 2.46 6.69
CA LEU A 20 -24.54 3.21 7.94
C LEU A 20 -25.95 3.21 8.57
N TYR A 21 -27.01 3.27 7.76
CA TYR A 21 -28.39 3.40 8.26
C TYR A 21 -29.23 2.14 8.10
N GLY A 22 -28.83 1.21 7.23
CA GLY A 22 -29.54 -0.06 7.00
C GLY A 22 -29.28 -1.11 8.08
N GLU A 23 -28.10 -1.06 8.72
CA GLU A 23 -27.67 -2.06 9.69
C GLU A 23 -28.35 -1.96 11.05
N ALA A 24 -28.89 -0.79 11.40
CA ALA A 24 -29.64 -0.60 12.64
C ALA A 24 -30.94 -1.44 12.73
N ARG A 25 -31.35 -2.09 11.64
CA ARG A 25 -32.60 -2.88 11.56
C ARG A 25 -32.43 -4.40 11.55
N ASN A 26 -31.19 -4.92 11.41
CA ASN A 26 -30.97 -6.37 11.35
C ASN A 26 -29.79 -6.79 12.23
N ALA A 27 -30.05 -7.38 13.37
CA ALA A 27 -29.06 -8.00 14.26
C ALA A 27 -28.23 -9.13 13.60
N ALA A 28 -28.44 -9.42 12.32
CA ALA A 28 -27.76 -10.43 11.53
C ALA A 28 -26.91 -9.86 10.36
N ALA A 29 -26.78 -8.54 10.24
CA ALA A 29 -25.96 -7.97 9.17
C ALA A 29 -24.46 -8.24 9.43
N PRO A 30 -23.69 -8.61 8.40
CA PRO A 30 -22.26 -8.84 8.57
C PRO A 30 -21.54 -7.53 8.87
N VAL A 31 -20.60 -7.55 9.79
CA VAL A 31 -19.68 -6.42 10.02
C VAL A 31 -18.92 -6.15 8.72
N ARG A 32 -18.87 -4.89 8.30
CA ARG A 32 -18.11 -4.48 7.11
C ARG A 32 -16.94 -3.64 7.54
N PHE A 33 -15.79 -3.89 6.94
CA PHE A 33 -14.59 -3.08 7.13
C PHE A 33 -13.68 -3.24 5.94
N SER A 34 -13.17 -2.13 5.43
CA SER A 34 -12.32 -2.09 4.25
C SER A 34 -11.08 -1.24 4.50
N VAL A 35 -9.95 -1.77 4.07
CA VAL A 35 -8.64 -1.12 4.17
C VAL A 35 -8.08 -0.95 2.76
N SER A 36 -7.61 0.25 2.45
CA SER A 36 -6.77 0.51 1.29
C SER A 36 -5.36 0.83 1.76
N CYS A 37 -4.35 0.25 1.17
CA CYS A 37 -2.98 0.47 1.61
C CYS A 37 -2.00 0.46 0.44
N GLN A 38 -0.87 1.14 0.61
CA GLN A 38 0.27 0.88 -0.24
C GLN A 38 0.75 -0.57 0.00
N ARG A 39 1.63 -1.06 -0.85
CA ARG A 39 2.02 -2.49 -0.90
C ARG A 39 2.96 -2.90 0.26
N TYR A 40 2.50 -2.72 1.51
CA TYR A 40 3.27 -3.03 2.73
C TYR A 40 2.89 -4.38 3.33
N PRO A 41 3.85 -5.30 3.53
CA PRO A 41 3.59 -6.60 4.17
C PRO A 41 2.95 -6.48 5.54
N PHE A 42 3.35 -5.50 6.35
CA PHE A 42 2.80 -5.32 7.70
C PHE A 42 1.29 -4.99 7.70
N ALA A 43 0.80 -4.28 6.68
CA ALA A 43 -0.62 -3.97 6.56
C ALA A 43 -1.44 -5.24 6.29
N VAL A 44 -0.91 -6.14 5.44
CA VAL A 44 -1.52 -7.46 5.20
C VAL A 44 -1.52 -8.29 6.47
N ASP A 45 -0.42 -8.31 7.23
CA ASP A 45 -0.35 -9.05 8.50
C ASP A 45 -1.34 -8.52 9.54
N ALA A 46 -1.44 -7.19 9.67
CA ALA A 46 -2.45 -6.57 10.53
C ALA A 46 -3.87 -6.97 10.12
N PHE A 47 -4.16 -7.00 8.82
CA PHE A 47 -5.45 -7.45 8.30
C PHE A 47 -5.71 -8.94 8.60
N LEU A 48 -4.71 -9.82 8.48
CA LEU A 48 -4.83 -11.22 8.86
C LEU A 48 -5.10 -11.40 10.36
N ARG A 49 -4.51 -10.57 11.22
CA ARG A 49 -4.80 -10.55 12.66
C ARG A 49 -6.25 -10.14 12.91
N LEU A 50 -6.76 -9.13 12.19
CA LEU A 50 -8.16 -8.73 12.26
C LEU A 50 -9.10 -9.90 11.91
N LEU A 51 -8.80 -10.67 10.86
CA LEU A 51 -9.59 -11.85 10.49
C LEU A 51 -9.63 -12.89 11.60
N ARG A 52 -8.51 -13.12 12.31
CA ARG A 52 -8.46 -14.02 13.46
C ARG A 52 -9.32 -13.53 14.63
N ILE A 53 -9.32 -12.22 14.89
CA ILE A 53 -10.14 -11.60 15.94
C ILE A 53 -11.64 -11.71 15.60
N ALA A 54 -12.00 -11.54 14.33
CA ALA A 54 -13.38 -11.64 13.89
C ALA A 54 -13.98 -13.07 14.10
N GLY A 55 -13.13 -14.10 14.01
CA GLY A 55 -13.50 -15.48 14.33
C GLY A 55 -14.70 -15.96 13.50
N GLU A 56 -15.71 -16.49 14.19
CA GLU A 56 -16.92 -17.05 13.57
C GLU A 56 -18.01 -16.00 13.28
N ASN A 57 -17.78 -14.72 13.62
CA ASN A 57 -18.73 -13.67 13.35
C ASN A 57 -18.94 -13.49 11.83
N ARG A 58 -20.13 -13.07 11.45
CA ARG A 58 -20.42 -12.73 10.05
C ARG A 58 -19.74 -11.40 9.70
N PHE A 59 -18.85 -11.41 8.72
CA PHE A 59 -18.15 -10.19 8.28
C PHE A 59 -17.99 -10.13 6.76
N ARG A 60 -17.74 -8.92 6.27
CA ARG A 60 -17.28 -8.61 4.90
C ARG A 60 -16.12 -7.65 5.04
N PHE A 61 -14.92 -8.16 5.08
CA PHE A 61 -13.70 -7.38 5.14
C PHE A 61 -13.02 -7.33 3.77
N GLY A 62 -12.46 -6.18 3.43
CA GLY A 62 -11.73 -5.95 2.19
C GLY A 62 -10.35 -5.39 2.47
N LEU A 63 -9.35 -5.87 1.74
CA LEU A 63 -8.02 -5.27 1.67
C LEU A 63 -7.68 -5.00 0.22
N ARG A 64 -7.33 -3.77 -0.09
CA ARG A 64 -6.89 -3.34 -1.42
C ARG A 64 -5.48 -2.78 -1.33
N GLU A 65 -4.62 -3.24 -2.23
CA GLU A 65 -3.26 -2.71 -2.39
C GLU A 65 -3.21 -1.85 -3.66
N THR A 66 -2.78 -0.60 -3.52
CA THR A 66 -2.68 0.36 -4.63
C THR A 66 -1.56 1.38 -4.35
N GLY A 67 -1.35 2.37 -5.22
CA GLY A 67 -0.46 3.50 -4.98
C GLY A 67 -1.04 4.47 -3.95
N MET A 68 -0.23 5.41 -3.47
CA MET A 68 -0.64 6.38 -2.45
C MET A 68 -1.86 7.21 -2.89
N ASP A 69 -1.89 7.67 -4.14
CA ASP A 69 -3.01 8.39 -4.74
C ASP A 69 -4.30 7.58 -4.68
N GLY A 70 -4.22 6.29 -5.08
CA GLY A 70 -5.34 5.37 -5.02
C GLY A 70 -5.82 5.10 -3.59
N VAL A 71 -4.92 5.04 -2.60
CA VAL A 71 -5.30 4.91 -1.18
C VAL A 71 -6.06 6.14 -0.72
N ILE A 72 -5.57 7.34 -1.02
CA ILE A 72 -6.22 8.60 -0.64
C ILE A 72 -7.59 8.71 -1.30
N ASP A 73 -7.70 8.38 -2.59
CA ASP A 73 -8.96 8.39 -3.32
C ASP A 73 -9.97 7.35 -2.79
N ASP A 74 -9.49 6.16 -2.40
CA ASP A 74 -10.34 5.11 -1.83
C ASP A 74 -10.99 5.55 -0.50
N VAL A 75 -10.23 6.24 0.36
CA VAL A 75 -10.78 6.75 1.63
C VAL A 75 -11.70 7.95 1.38
N TYR A 76 -11.30 8.88 0.52
CA TYR A 76 -12.10 10.06 0.19
C TYR A 76 -13.45 9.69 -0.42
N ASP A 77 -13.47 8.70 -1.32
CA ASP A 77 -14.68 8.20 -1.98
C ASP A 77 -15.46 7.17 -1.14
N HIS A 78 -15.07 6.95 0.12
CA HIS A 78 -15.67 5.95 1.01
C HIS A 78 -15.65 4.51 0.47
N ARG A 79 -14.66 4.18 -0.39
CA ARG A 79 -14.39 2.81 -0.83
C ARG A 79 -13.59 2.02 0.21
N ALA A 80 -12.84 2.73 1.05
CA ALA A 80 -12.16 2.17 2.20
C ALA A 80 -12.48 2.98 3.46
N ASP A 81 -12.58 2.29 4.60
CA ASP A 81 -12.80 2.91 5.91
C ASP A 81 -11.49 3.46 6.47
N VAL A 82 -10.37 2.84 6.11
CA VAL A 82 -9.02 3.22 6.54
C VAL A 82 -8.05 3.14 5.37
N GLY A 83 -7.17 4.16 5.27
CA GLY A 83 -6.03 4.19 4.37
C GLY A 83 -4.71 4.02 5.12
N VAL A 84 -3.76 3.28 4.56
CA VAL A 84 -2.39 3.17 5.10
C VAL A 84 -1.40 3.64 4.06
N ILE A 85 -0.73 4.76 4.34
CA ILE A 85 0.27 5.37 3.47
C ILE A 85 1.58 5.57 4.22
N CYS A 86 2.68 5.68 3.50
CA CYS A 86 3.98 6.04 4.07
C CYS A 86 4.39 7.41 3.54
N LEU A 87 4.73 8.30 4.45
CA LEU A 87 5.22 9.63 4.13
C LEU A 87 6.72 9.72 4.39
N THR A 88 7.39 10.57 3.65
CA THR A 88 8.79 10.96 3.89
C THR A 88 8.81 12.43 4.30
N ASP A 89 9.91 12.89 4.89
CA ASP A 89 10.10 14.30 5.27
C ASP A 89 9.87 15.26 4.09
N LEU A 90 10.07 14.78 2.84
CA LEU A 90 9.87 15.56 1.63
C LEU A 90 8.40 15.64 1.22
N THR A 91 7.64 14.57 1.42
CA THR A 91 6.25 14.43 0.95
C THR A 91 5.22 14.81 2.01
N GLU A 92 5.55 14.69 3.29
CA GLU A 92 4.65 14.87 4.42
C GLU A 92 3.84 16.19 4.33
N LYS A 93 4.53 17.34 4.21
CA LYS A 93 3.86 18.64 4.19
C LYS A 93 2.88 18.81 3.02
N ILE A 94 3.19 18.20 1.88
CA ILE A 94 2.36 18.30 0.68
C ILE A 94 1.15 17.38 0.82
N ILE A 95 1.40 16.15 1.24
CA ILE A 95 0.34 15.14 1.39
C ILE A 95 -0.61 15.51 2.53
N CYS A 96 -0.10 15.95 3.70
CA CYS A 96 -0.98 16.40 4.80
C CYS A 96 -1.91 17.55 4.36
N ARG A 97 -1.42 18.52 3.58
CA ARG A 97 -2.28 19.58 3.03
C ARG A 97 -3.35 19.03 2.07
N LEU A 98 -3.01 18.01 1.28
CA LEU A 98 -3.97 17.35 0.41
C LEU A 98 -5.05 16.61 1.21
N LEU A 99 -4.66 15.92 2.29
CA LEU A 99 -5.58 15.24 3.19
C LEU A 99 -6.50 16.23 3.89
N ASP A 100 -5.96 17.32 4.43
CA ASP A 100 -6.73 18.41 5.05
C ASP A 100 -7.76 19.00 4.07
N ALA A 101 -7.37 19.26 2.82
CA ALA A 101 -8.25 19.79 1.78
C ALA A 101 -9.38 18.81 1.40
N ARG A 102 -9.22 17.52 1.71
CA ARG A 102 -10.22 16.46 1.50
C ARG A 102 -10.94 16.07 2.78
N GLU A 103 -10.72 16.79 3.88
CA GLU A 103 -11.31 16.52 5.20
C GLU A 103 -10.96 15.11 5.71
N LEU A 104 -9.75 14.62 5.39
CA LEU A 104 -9.23 13.32 5.86
C LEU A 104 -8.29 13.54 7.04
N GLU A 105 -8.50 12.81 8.13
CA GLU A 105 -7.62 12.80 9.28
C GLU A 105 -6.40 11.90 9.03
N PHE A 106 -5.21 12.37 9.39
CA PHE A 106 -3.97 11.60 9.35
C PHE A 106 -3.47 11.34 10.77
N HIS A 107 -3.15 10.08 11.06
CA HIS A 107 -2.62 9.65 12.34
C HIS A 107 -1.31 8.90 12.14
N ASP A 108 -0.26 9.31 12.85
CA ASP A 108 1.02 8.60 12.85
C ASP A 108 0.85 7.19 13.42
N LEU A 109 1.25 6.19 12.65
CA LEU A 109 1.22 4.80 13.06
C LEU A 109 2.58 4.34 13.60
N ALA A 110 3.65 4.57 12.85
CA ALA A 110 5.02 4.24 13.22
C ALA A 110 6.02 4.99 12.34
N ALA A 111 7.19 5.31 12.88
CA ALA A 111 8.33 5.70 12.08
C ALA A 111 9.08 4.45 11.61
N VAL A 112 9.44 4.41 10.33
CA VAL A 112 10.12 3.28 9.69
C VAL A 112 11.44 3.71 9.06
N CYS A 113 12.42 2.81 9.05
CA CYS A 113 13.66 3.01 8.31
C CYS A 113 13.55 2.27 6.96
N PRO A 114 13.74 2.95 5.83
CA PRO A 114 13.74 2.30 4.53
C PRO A 114 14.77 1.18 4.48
N CYS A 115 14.39 0.06 3.88
CA CYS A 115 15.24 -1.12 3.69
C CYS A 115 15.22 -1.57 2.24
N ILE A 116 16.24 -2.33 1.87
CA ILE A 116 16.32 -3.01 0.59
C ILE A 116 15.97 -4.48 0.80
N TYR A 117 15.06 -4.99 -0.01
CA TYR A 117 14.69 -6.40 -0.02
C TYR A 117 15.36 -7.11 -1.19
N VAL A 118 16.00 -8.21 -0.89
CA VAL A 118 16.70 -9.08 -1.84
C VAL A 118 16.42 -10.55 -1.48
N ARG A 119 16.59 -11.48 -2.42
CA ARG A 119 16.54 -12.92 -2.11
C ARG A 119 17.64 -13.35 -1.13
N GLY A 120 17.45 -14.42 -0.39
CA GLY A 120 18.42 -14.91 0.60
C GLY A 120 19.81 -15.25 0.05
N GLY A 121 19.91 -15.67 -1.22
CA GLY A 121 21.19 -15.94 -1.90
C GLY A 121 21.76 -14.77 -2.70
N HIS A 122 21.25 -13.56 -2.53
CA HIS A 122 21.76 -12.37 -3.23
C HIS A 122 23.15 -11.99 -2.71
N PRO A 123 24.06 -11.47 -3.56
CA PRO A 123 25.42 -11.05 -3.12
C PRO A 123 25.44 -10.02 -1.99
N LEU A 124 24.38 -9.23 -1.85
CA LEU A 124 24.23 -8.24 -0.78
C LEU A 124 23.42 -8.76 0.43
N ALA A 125 22.93 -10.01 0.40
CA ALA A 125 22.19 -10.57 1.52
C ALA A 125 23.03 -10.63 2.81
N GLY A 126 22.38 -10.37 3.95
CA GLY A 126 23.07 -10.40 5.25
C GLY A 126 23.87 -9.15 5.58
N ARG A 127 23.95 -8.15 4.69
CA ARG A 127 24.59 -6.86 5.00
C ARG A 127 23.65 -5.98 5.80
N SER A 128 24.18 -5.29 6.80
CA SER A 128 23.41 -4.34 7.61
C SER A 128 23.13 -3.01 6.90
N SER A 129 23.92 -2.68 5.89
CA SER A 129 23.75 -1.49 5.04
C SER A 129 24.34 -1.73 3.66
N VAL A 130 23.81 -1.02 2.67
CA VAL A 130 24.27 -1.02 1.28
C VAL A 130 24.33 0.42 0.79
N THR A 131 25.25 0.71 -0.16
CA THR A 131 25.35 2.02 -0.81
C THR A 131 24.64 2.00 -2.17
N GLU A 132 24.34 3.19 -2.71
CA GLU A 132 23.75 3.31 -4.06
C GLU A 132 24.65 2.68 -5.13
N GLU A 133 25.98 2.88 -5.03
CA GLU A 133 26.94 2.34 -5.98
C GLU A 133 26.92 0.81 -5.97
N GLU A 134 26.69 0.18 -4.83
CA GLU A 134 26.57 -1.28 -4.72
C GLU A 134 25.28 -1.78 -5.37
N LEU A 135 24.23 -0.97 -5.43
CA LEU A 135 22.95 -1.29 -6.05
C LEU A 135 22.94 -1.08 -7.57
N ASP A 136 23.79 -0.22 -8.13
CA ASP A 136 23.83 0.12 -9.57
C ASP A 136 24.00 -1.11 -10.48
N GLY A 137 24.57 -2.17 -9.97
CA GLY A 137 24.75 -3.43 -10.71
C GLY A 137 23.48 -4.24 -10.91
N TYR A 138 22.46 -4.04 -10.09
CA TYR A 138 21.27 -4.88 -9.95
C TYR A 138 20.01 -4.21 -10.47
N PRO A 139 19.03 -4.97 -11.02
CA PRO A 139 17.74 -4.41 -11.43
C PRO A 139 16.89 -4.01 -10.23
N TYR A 140 16.26 -2.85 -10.31
CA TYR A 140 15.24 -2.42 -9.35
C TYR A 140 13.85 -2.91 -9.78
N VAL A 141 13.09 -3.52 -8.87
CA VAL A 141 11.69 -3.89 -9.09
C VAL A 141 10.81 -2.77 -8.58
N ALA A 142 10.11 -2.12 -9.51
CA ALA A 142 9.16 -1.04 -9.25
C ALA A 142 7.73 -1.49 -9.51
N PHE A 143 6.78 -0.89 -8.81
CA PHE A 143 5.35 -1.07 -9.11
C PHE A 143 4.89 -0.03 -10.12
N GLU A 144 4.10 -0.49 -11.11
CA GLU A 144 3.44 0.41 -12.06
C GLU A 144 2.36 1.24 -11.35
N HIS A 145 2.22 2.49 -11.77
CA HIS A 145 1.13 3.37 -11.33
C HIS A 145 -0.12 3.09 -12.15
N ASP A 146 -1.26 2.93 -11.48
CA ASP A 146 -2.54 2.61 -12.13
C ASP A 146 -3.12 3.75 -12.98
N GLN A 147 -2.65 4.97 -12.85
CA GLN A 147 -3.16 6.13 -13.59
C GLN A 147 -2.01 7.05 -14.01
N GLY A 148 -1.76 7.18 -15.27
CA GLY A 148 -0.73 7.94 -15.99
C GLY A 148 -0.44 9.41 -15.59
N VAL A 149 -0.59 9.78 -14.35
CA VAL A 149 -0.09 11.01 -13.77
C VAL A 149 1.20 10.66 -13.05
N ALA A 150 2.30 10.73 -13.79
CA ALA A 150 3.64 10.68 -13.23
C ALA A 150 3.87 11.89 -12.31
N SER A 151 3.41 11.79 -11.10
CA SER A 151 3.87 12.64 -10.01
C SER A 151 4.92 11.86 -9.26
N ASP A 152 6.19 12.23 -9.42
CA ASP A 152 7.33 11.67 -8.69
C ASP A 152 7.13 11.70 -7.16
N PHE A 153 6.10 12.41 -6.68
CA PHE A 153 5.74 12.52 -5.27
C PHE A 153 4.97 11.32 -4.71
N PHE A 154 4.32 10.54 -5.57
CA PHE A 154 3.50 9.39 -5.14
C PHE A 154 4.19 8.05 -5.32
N GLU A 155 5.42 8.05 -5.85
CA GLU A 155 6.18 6.84 -6.03
C GLU A 155 6.73 6.31 -4.68
N GLU A 156 6.72 5.01 -4.47
CA GLU A 156 7.40 4.35 -3.35
C GLU A 156 8.94 4.50 -3.45
N TYR A 157 9.43 4.92 -4.61
CA TYR A 157 10.82 5.18 -4.93
C TYR A 157 11.51 6.25 -4.06
N PRO A 158 10.85 7.37 -3.66
CA PRO A 158 11.49 8.37 -2.82
C PRO A 158 11.82 7.92 -1.40
N MET A 159 11.33 6.75 -0.96
CA MET A 159 11.65 6.26 0.38
C MET A 159 13.16 6.09 0.60
N VAL A 160 13.95 5.94 -0.46
CA VAL A 160 15.39 5.65 -0.36
C VAL A 160 16.26 6.66 -1.09
N SER A 161 15.78 7.79 -1.55
CA SER A 161 16.58 8.82 -2.28
C SER A 161 17.53 8.25 -3.35
N LEU A 162 17.16 7.14 -3.96
CA LEU A 162 17.99 6.50 -4.98
C LEU A 162 17.96 7.30 -6.28
N LYS A 163 19.09 7.39 -6.95
CA LYS A 163 19.12 7.83 -8.35
C LYS A 163 18.27 6.89 -9.18
N LYS A 164 17.65 7.40 -10.24
CA LYS A 164 16.85 6.58 -11.15
C LYS A 164 17.69 5.37 -11.61
N PRO A 165 17.28 4.12 -11.30
CA PRO A 165 18.10 2.95 -11.56
C PRO A 165 18.28 2.74 -13.06
N ALA A 166 19.49 2.35 -13.45
CA ALA A 166 19.81 2.05 -14.85
C ALA A 166 19.05 0.82 -15.38
N LYS A 167 18.66 -0.09 -14.48
CA LYS A 167 17.87 -1.29 -14.79
C LYS A 167 16.63 -1.29 -13.93
N CYS A 168 15.45 -1.29 -14.54
CA CYS A 168 14.17 -1.29 -13.85
C CYS A 168 13.26 -2.37 -14.42
N ILE A 169 12.57 -3.09 -13.53
CA ILE A 169 11.57 -4.10 -13.86
C ILE A 169 10.25 -3.58 -13.28
N SER A 170 9.31 -3.20 -14.15
CA SER A 170 8.00 -2.73 -13.73
C SER A 170 7.03 -3.89 -13.60
N VAL A 171 6.32 -3.94 -12.49
CA VAL A 171 5.30 -4.96 -12.18
C VAL A 171 4.05 -4.29 -11.61
N ASN A 172 2.91 -4.93 -11.77
CA ASN A 172 1.62 -4.37 -11.31
C ASN A 172 1.04 -5.06 -10.06
N ASN A 173 1.65 -6.13 -9.59
CA ASN A 173 1.18 -6.83 -8.41
C ASN A 173 2.34 -7.41 -7.59
N ARG A 174 2.07 -7.61 -6.29
CA ARG A 174 3.05 -8.12 -5.33
C ARG A 174 3.54 -9.54 -5.64
N ALA A 175 2.66 -10.43 -6.08
CA ALA A 175 3.05 -11.82 -6.35
C ALA A 175 4.12 -11.87 -7.43
N THR A 176 3.94 -11.14 -8.54
CA THR A 176 4.94 -11.03 -9.60
C THR A 176 6.24 -10.42 -9.09
N ALA A 177 6.17 -9.35 -8.28
CA ALA A 177 7.37 -8.76 -7.67
C ALA A 177 8.16 -9.77 -6.85
N MET A 178 7.49 -10.54 -5.99
CA MET A 178 8.11 -11.56 -5.16
C MET A 178 8.74 -12.69 -5.99
N TYR A 179 8.09 -13.12 -7.08
CA TYR A 179 8.68 -14.12 -7.99
C TYR A 179 9.93 -13.59 -8.69
N VAL A 180 9.93 -12.34 -9.14
CA VAL A 180 11.11 -11.71 -9.75
C VAL A 180 12.26 -11.64 -8.74
N LEU A 181 11.97 -11.14 -7.53
CA LEU A 181 12.97 -11.05 -6.46
C LEU A 181 13.55 -12.42 -6.08
N ALA A 182 12.71 -13.43 -5.91
CA ALA A 182 13.14 -14.78 -5.55
C ALA A 182 13.98 -15.46 -6.63
N SER A 183 13.76 -15.11 -7.90
CA SER A 183 14.35 -15.78 -9.06
C SER A 183 15.56 -15.05 -9.68
N THR A 184 15.84 -13.83 -9.24
CA THR A 184 16.89 -12.97 -9.83
C THR A 184 17.71 -12.25 -8.76
N ASP A 185 18.78 -11.57 -9.17
CA ASP A 185 19.51 -10.63 -8.32
C ASP A 185 18.91 -9.21 -8.40
N ALA A 186 17.60 -9.09 -8.55
CA ALA A 186 16.91 -7.83 -8.44
C ALA A 186 16.68 -7.46 -6.97
N PHE A 187 16.45 -6.18 -6.73
CA PHE A 187 16.10 -5.65 -5.42
C PHE A 187 14.86 -4.75 -5.47
N THR A 188 14.21 -4.53 -4.34
CA THR A 188 13.19 -3.51 -4.17
C THR A 188 13.37 -2.81 -2.83
N SER A 189 12.76 -1.64 -2.66
CA SER A 189 12.77 -0.91 -1.39
C SER A 189 11.47 -1.18 -0.61
N GLY A 190 11.50 -0.96 0.69
CA GLY A 190 10.31 -1.06 1.52
C GLY A 190 10.53 -0.55 2.94
N SER A 191 9.52 -0.67 3.78
CA SER A 191 9.46 -0.10 5.13
C SER A 191 10.32 -0.79 6.18
N GLY A 192 10.91 -1.94 5.87
CA GLY A 192 11.61 -2.77 6.87
C GLY A 192 10.69 -3.53 7.84
N LEU A 193 9.40 -3.25 7.83
CA LEU A 193 8.43 -3.98 8.64
C LEU A 193 7.98 -5.22 7.89
N LEU A 194 8.62 -6.34 8.18
CA LEU A 194 8.21 -7.66 7.70
C LEU A 194 7.42 -8.39 8.79
N SER A 195 6.40 -9.14 8.40
CA SER A 195 5.77 -10.09 9.32
C SER A 195 6.74 -11.27 9.57
N GLU A 196 6.66 -11.86 10.77
CA GLU A 196 7.51 -13.00 11.17
C GLU A 196 7.49 -14.16 10.16
N GLY A 197 6.36 -14.37 9.47
CA GLY A 197 6.23 -15.44 8.45
C GLY A 197 6.80 -15.10 7.07
N LEU A 198 7.15 -13.84 6.77
CA LEU A 198 7.75 -13.42 5.50
C LEU A 198 9.27 -13.24 5.60
N ALA A 199 9.81 -13.18 6.81
CA ALA A 199 11.26 -13.07 7.02
C ALA A 199 12.00 -14.40 6.77
N GLU A 200 11.26 -15.53 6.70
CA GLU A 200 11.82 -16.88 6.50
C GLU A 200 11.64 -17.40 5.05
N ALA A 201 10.99 -16.65 4.17
CA ALA A 201 10.76 -17.02 2.78
C ALA A 201 11.75 -16.34 1.83
#